data_9df71873339709e1e137fea445c1ece2
#
_entry.id   9df71873339709e1e137fea445c1ece2
#
_cell.length_a   1.000
_cell.length_b   1.000
_cell.length_c   1.000
_cell.angle_alpha   90.00
_cell.angle_beta   90.00
_cell.angle_gamma   90.00
#
_symmetry.space_group_name_H-M   'P 1'
#
loop_
_entity.id
_entity.type
_entity.pdbx_description
1 polymer ?
#
loop_
_entity_poly.entity_id
_entity_poly.type
_entity_poly.pdbx_seq_one_letter_code
_entity_poly.pdbx_strand_id
1 'polypeptide(L)'
;EANQRGGVAFVVEDKVYAGLGEKSNGIRNGFYVSSDSLTKWELIPSIPAQLGVISSGVYDEQKKSFFMIDNDGKIWEYNLTTEQWTSRSLWIRMKNYHMFMLDGSIYILGQDIYQKNKFTVYNPIWDN
;
A
#
# COMPACT_ATOMS: atom_id res chain seq x y z
N GLU A 1 -3.70 18.50 15.22
CA GLU A 1 -3.52 17.65 14.05
C GLU A 1 -2.41 16.66 14.26
N ALA A 2 -2.71 15.39 14.09
CA ALA A 2 -1.69 14.37 14.16
C ALA A 2 -0.81 14.45 12.93
N ASN A 3 0.49 14.57 13.13
CA ASN A 3 1.45 14.45 12.04
C ASN A 3 1.43 13.01 11.57
N GLN A 4 0.89 12.80 10.38
CA GLN A 4 0.87 11.48 9.76
C GLN A 4 2.09 11.32 8.85
N ARG A 5 2.71 10.16 8.95
CA ARG A 5 3.83 9.80 8.08
C ARG A 5 3.44 8.58 7.27
N GLY A 6 3.77 8.60 5.98
CA GLY A 6 3.44 7.50 5.10
C GLY A 6 1.95 7.45 4.79
N GLY A 7 1.52 6.29 4.39
CA GLY A 7 0.15 6.07 3.97
C GLY A 7 -0.02 6.16 2.47
N VAL A 8 -1.24 5.90 2.02
CA VAL A 8 -1.58 5.86 0.60
C VAL A 8 -2.92 6.52 0.36
N ALA A 9 -3.11 6.97 -0.87
CA ALA A 9 -4.40 7.41 -1.37
C ALA A 9 -4.56 6.92 -2.80
N PHE A 10 -5.71 6.32 -3.09
CA PHE A 10 -6.03 5.82 -4.43
C PHE A 10 -7.37 6.38 -4.87
N VAL A 11 -7.45 6.78 -6.13
CA VAL A 11 -8.71 7.19 -6.73
C VAL A 11 -9.14 6.10 -7.71
N VAL A 12 -10.30 5.51 -7.45
CA VAL A 12 -10.87 4.45 -8.29
C VAL A 12 -12.30 4.87 -8.64
N GLU A 13 -12.51 5.20 -9.89
CA GLU A 13 -13.79 5.74 -10.36
C GLU A 13 -14.13 6.99 -9.53
N ASP A 14 -15.26 6.98 -8.80
CA ASP A 14 -15.72 8.12 -8.02
C ASP A 14 -15.34 8.04 -6.55
N LYS A 15 -14.51 7.06 -6.17
CA LYS A 15 -14.17 6.82 -4.77
C LYS A 15 -12.71 7.11 -4.50
N VAL A 16 -12.44 7.57 -3.28
CA VAL A 16 -11.08 7.75 -2.79
C VAL A 16 -10.85 6.78 -1.62
N TYR A 17 -9.78 6.01 -1.74
CA TYR A 17 -9.31 5.11 -0.66
C TYR A 17 -8.08 5.73 -0.06
N ALA A 18 -8.04 5.87 1.26
CA ALA A 18 -6.91 6.54 1.92
C ALA A 18 -6.68 6.01 3.32
N GLY A 19 -5.44 6.07 3.75
CA GLY A 19 -5.06 5.72 5.10
C GLY A 19 -3.77 4.94 5.18
N LEU A 20 -3.66 4.11 6.20
CA LEU A 20 -2.54 3.20 6.47
C LEU A 20 -1.21 3.91 6.77
N GLY A 21 -1.28 5.19 7.12
CA GLY A 21 -0.12 5.94 7.56
C GLY A 21 0.12 5.77 9.05
N GLU A 22 1.16 6.44 9.56
CA GLU A 22 1.53 6.40 10.96
C GLU A 22 0.91 7.57 11.70
N LYS A 23 0.24 7.28 12.80
CA LYS A 23 -0.26 8.31 13.73
C LYS A 23 0.89 8.86 14.57
N SER A 24 0.64 9.97 15.27
CA SER A 24 1.63 10.58 16.15
C SER A 24 2.13 9.64 17.24
N ASN A 25 1.34 8.64 17.60
CA ASN A 25 1.72 7.64 18.62
C ASN A 25 2.43 6.41 18.04
N GLY A 26 2.77 6.43 16.75
CA GLY A 26 3.45 5.33 16.09
C GLY A 26 2.54 4.20 15.62
N ILE A 27 1.25 4.28 15.88
CA ILE A 27 0.29 3.25 15.51
C ILE A 27 -0.23 3.54 14.09
N ARG A 28 -0.39 2.49 13.29
CA ARG A 28 -0.91 2.62 11.94
C ARG A 28 -2.37 3.08 11.95
N ASN A 29 -2.70 3.99 11.04
CA ASN A 29 -4.09 4.39 10.79
C ASN A 29 -4.87 3.26 10.12
N GLY A 30 -6.21 3.35 10.17
CA GLY A 30 -7.07 2.49 9.38
C GLY A 30 -7.03 2.85 7.91
N PHE A 31 -7.75 2.08 7.12
CA PHE A 31 -7.93 2.32 5.69
C PHE A 31 -9.39 2.65 5.45
N TYR A 32 -9.64 3.75 4.76
CA TYR A 32 -10.99 4.30 4.61
C TYR A 32 -11.33 4.51 3.15
N VAL A 33 -12.60 4.37 2.83
CA VAL A 33 -13.12 4.69 1.50
C VAL A 33 -14.16 5.80 1.62
N SER A 34 -14.08 6.78 0.73
CA SER A 34 -15.04 7.89 0.70
C SER A 34 -16.23 7.57 -0.19
N SER A 35 -17.36 8.23 0.11
CA SER A 35 -18.46 8.31 -0.83
C SER A 35 -18.13 9.29 -1.97
N ASP A 36 -18.99 9.35 -2.97
CA ASP A 36 -18.80 10.18 -4.16
C ASP A 36 -18.58 11.66 -3.86
N SER A 37 -19.20 12.15 -2.79
CA SER A 37 -19.12 13.57 -2.42
C SER A 37 -18.00 13.86 -1.44
N LEU A 38 -17.22 12.87 -1.03
CA LEU A 38 -16.18 12.98 0.02
C LEU A 38 -16.74 13.43 1.36
N THR A 39 -18.05 13.30 1.57
CA THR A 39 -18.68 13.71 2.82
C THR A 39 -18.72 12.63 3.87
N LYS A 40 -18.59 11.39 3.46
CA LYS A 40 -18.61 10.25 4.38
C LYS A 40 -17.44 9.33 4.09
N TRP A 41 -16.81 8.85 5.16
CA TRP A 41 -15.72 7.89 5.10
C TRP A 41 -16.11 6.66 5.86
N GLU A 42 -15.92 5.50 5.24
CA GLU A 42 -16.19 4.21 5.87
C GLU A 42 -14.89 3.46 6.05
N LEU A 43 -14.73 2.84 7.22
CA LEU A 43 -13.58 2.01 7.52
C LEU A 43 -13.66 0.72 6.72
N ILE A 44 -12.60 0.38 6.02
CA ILE A 44 -12.49 -0.92 5.36
C ILE A 44 -12.21 -1.95 6.44
N PRO A 45 -13.06 -3.00 6.53
CA PRO A 45 -12.93 -3.97 7.61
C PRO A 45 -11.82 -4.99 7.37
N SER A 46 -11.56 -5.77 8.42
CA SER A 46 -10.69 -6.95 8.33
C SER A 46 -9.25 -6.66 7.95
N ILE A 47 -8.75 -5.46 8.28
CA ILE A 47 -7.35 -5.13 8.05
C ILE A 47 -6.49 -6.08 8.90
N PRO A 48 -5.52 -6.79 8.29
CA PRO A 48 -4.67 -7.72 9.06
C PRO A 48 -3.90 -7.00 10.15
N ALA A 49 -3.84 -7.62 11.33
CA ALA A 49 -3.11 -7.06 12.46
C ALA A 49 -1.61 -6.92 12.16
N GLN A 50 -1.08 -7.78 11.29
CA GLN A 50 0.33 -7.78 10.93
C GLN A 50 0.69 -6.71 9.91
N LEU A 51 -0.30 -6.08 9.28
CA LEU A 51 -0.05 -5.05 8.29
C LEU A 51 0.53 -3.82 8.98
N GLY A 52 1.75 -3.47 8.62
CA GLY A 52 2.45 -2.32 9.20
C GLY A 52 2.04 -1.01 8.56
N VAL A 53 2.77 0.05 8.92
CA VAL A 53 2.59 1.36 8.30
C VAL A 53 3.00 1.26 6.83
N ILE A 54 2.13 1.71 5.94
CA ILE A 54 2.38 1.62 4.50
C ILE A 54 3.21 2.81 4.04
N SER A 55 4.27 2.53 3.31
CA SER A 55 5.17 3.55 2.75
C SER A 55 4.72 4.00 1.37
N SER A 56 4.24 3.08 0.56
CA SER A 56 3.87 3.37 -0.82
C SER A 56 2.91 2.32 -1.34
N GLY A 57 2.18 2.65 -2.38
CA GLY A 57 1.26 1.70 -3.00
C GLY A 57 0.91 2.07 -4.42
N VAL A 58 0.40 1.11 -5.15
CA VAL A 58 -0.07 1.28 -6.53
C VAL A 58 -1.41 0.56 -6.72
N TYR A 59 -2.18 1.03 -7.68
CA TYR A 59 -3.43 0.38 -8.06
C TYR A 59 -3.25 -0.34 -9.39
N ASP A 60 -3.55 -1.64 -9.38
CA ASP A 60 -3.58 -2.45 -10.60
C ASP A 60 -5.02 -2.51 -11.09
N GLU A 61 -5.32 -1.75 -12.16
CA GLU A 61 -6.66 -1.64 -12.70
C GLU A 61 -7.16 -2.97 -13.27
N GLN A 62 -6.29 -3.75 -13.87
CA GLN A 62 -6.69 -5.03 -14.47
C GLN A 62 -7.10 -6.05 -13.41
N LYS A 63 -6.37 -6.09 -12.31
CA LYS A 63 -6.66 -7.01 -11.20
C LYS A 63 -7.63 -6.42 -10.19
N LYS A 64 -7.89 -5.12 -10.28
CA LYS A 64 -8.69 -4.38 -9.31
C LYS A 64 -8.16 -4.58 -7.90
N SER A 65 -6.87 -4.42 -7.74
CA SER A 65 -6.17 -4.62 -6.47
C SER A 65 -5.24 -3.46 -6.17
N PHE A 66 -5.13 -3.14 -4.89
CA PHE A 66 -4.07 -2.27 -4.40
C PHE A 66 -2.89 -3.14 -3.96
N PHE A 67 -1.71 -2.80 -4.41
CA PHE A 67 -0.47 -3.41 -3.94
C PHE A 67 0.29 -2.37 -3.14
N MET A 68 0.71 -2.73 -1.94
CA MET A 68 1.29 -1.80 -0.99
C MET A 68 2.51 -2.42 -0.34
N ILE A 69 3.48 -1.58 0.01
CA ILE A 69 4.66 -2.03 0.73
C ILE A 69 4.71 -1.33 2.08
N ASP A 70 4.90 -2.10 3.14
CA ASP A 70 5.00 -1.54 4.48
C ASP A 70 6.45 -1.18 4.83
N ASN A 71 6.64 -0.56 5.99
CA ASN A 71 7.96 -0.10 6.41
C ASN A 71 8.96 -1.25 6.65
N ASP A 72 8.46 -2.47 6.82
CA ASP A 72 9.30 -3.65 6.98
C ASP A 72 9.66 -4.30 5.64
N GLY A 73 9.14 -3.77 4.54
CA GLY A 73 9.43 -4.28 3.20
C GLY A 73 8.55 -5.43 2.77
N LYS A 74 7.45 -5.66 3.48
CA LYS A 74 6.51 -6.69 3.12
C LYS A 74 5.45 -6.14 2.18
N ILE A 75 5.09 -6.91 1.16
CA ILE A 75 4.12 -6.50 0.16
C ILE A 75 2.75 -7.08 0.50
N TRP A 76 1.73 -6.23 0.44
CA TRP A 76 0.34 -6.59 0.71
C TRP A 76 -0.51 -6.28 -0.50
N GLU A 77 -1.53 -7.11 -0.70
CA GLU A 77 -2.55 -6.87 -1.72
C GLU A 77 -3.92 -6.74 -1.06
N TYR A 78 -4.68 -5.73 -1.45
CA TYR A 78 -6.10 -5.65 -1.14
C TYR A 78 -6.89 -5.74 -2.43
N ASN A 79 -7.69 -6.78 -2.57
CA ASN A 79 -8.51 -7.02 -3.78
C ASN A 79 -9.87 -6.35 -3.58
N LEU A 80 -10.22 -5.40 -4.46
CA LEU A 80 -11.47 -4.66 -4.35
C LEU A 80 -12.70 -5.51 -4.63
N THR A 81 -12.55 -6.53 -5.46
CA THR A 81 -13.67 -7.40 -5.84
C THR A 81 -14.03 -8.37 -4.72
N THR A 82 -13.04 -9.01 -4.12
CA THR A 82 -13.23 -9.99 -3.06
C THR A 82 -13.21 -9.40 -1.67
N GLU A 83 -12.70 -8.16 -1.54
CA GLU A 83 -12.50 -7.47 -0.28
C GLU A 83 -11.56 -8.24 0.66
N GLN A 84 -10.57 -8.94 0.07
CA GLN A 84 -9.62 -9.76 0.80
C GLN A 84 -8.23 -9.13 0.82
N TRP A 85 -7.58 -9.26 1.96
CA TRP A 85 -6.19 -8.86 2.15
C TRP A 85 -5.30 -10.09 2.01
N THR A 86 -4.19 -9.94 1.29
CA THR A 86 -3.22 -11.02 1.09
C THR A 86 -1.82 -10.47 1.26
N SER A 87 -0.99 -11.14 2.07
CA SER A 87 0.42 -10.81 2.12
C SER A 87 1.15 -11.55 1.01
N ARG A 88 2.09 -10.87 0.39
CA ARG A 88 2.93 -11.47 -0.64
C ARG A 88 4.27 -11.90 -0.02
N SER A 89 4.88 -12.91 -0.60
CA SER A 89 6.06 -13.54 -0.03
C SER A 89 7.35 -12.74 -0.19
N LEU A 90 7.36 -11.77 -1.07
CA LEU A 90 8.57 -11.02 -1.36
C LEU A 90 8.90 -10.03 -0.25
N TRP A 91 10.11 -10.17 0.31
CA TRP A 91 10.66 -9.25 1.29
C TRP A 91 11.73 -8.38 0.65
N ILE A 92 11.61 -7.09 0.83
CA ILE A 92 12.57 -6.13 0.27
C ILE A 92 13.12 -5.29 1.40
N ARG A 93 14.41 -5.49 1.73
CA ARG A 93 15.06 -4.77 2.84
C ARG A 93 15.66 -3.46 2.35
N MET A 94 14.82 -2.45 2.30
CA MET A 94 15.22 -1.11 1.91
C MET A 94 14.50 -0.10 2.78
N LYS A 95 14.82 1.16 2.61
CA LYS A 95 14.13 2.29 3.25
C LYS A 95 13.61 3.23 2.18
N ASN A 96 12.63 4.05 2.55
CA ASN A 96 12.09 5.08 1.67
C ASN A 96 11.56 4.48 0.36
N TYR A 97 10.66 3.52 0.50
CA TYR A 97 10.10 2.80 -0.65
C TYR A 97 9.21 3.68 -1.49
N HIS A 98 9.33 3.53 -2.81
CA HIS A 98 8.41 4.10 -3.79
C HIS A 98 8.03 3.01 -4.77
N MET A 99 6.73 2.89 -5.04
CA MET A 99 6.21 1.91 -5.99
C MET A 99 5.58 2.61 -7.17
N PHE A 100 5.74 2.02 -8.35
CA PHE A 100 5.01 2.44 -9.53
C PHE A 100 4.79 1.24 -10.45
N MET A 101 3.81 1.35 -11.33
CA MET A 101 3.49 0.28 -12.28
C MET A 101 3.87 0.68 -13.69
N LEU A 102 4.37 -0.30 -14.44
CA LEU A 102 4.65 -0.15 -15.85
C LEU A 102 4.45 -1.52 -16.52
N ASP A 103 3.56 -1.57 -17.50
CA ASP A 103 3.29 -2.78 -18.28
C ASP A 103 2.97 -4.01 -17.43
N GLY A 104 2.16 -3.83 -16.38
CA GLY A 104 1.73 -4.92 -15.52
C GLY A 104 2.71 -5.38 -14.46
N SER A 105 3.89 -4.79 -14.44
CA SER A 105 4.89 -5.08 -13.41
C SER A 105 4.97 -3.93 -12.41
N ILE A 106 5.28 -4.27 -11.17
CA ILE A 106 5.46 -3.29 -10.11
C ILE A 106 6.94 -3.07 -9.91
N TYR A 107 7.35 -1.81 -9.99
CA TYR A 107 8.73 -1.40 -9.77
C TYR A 107 8.84 -0.79 -8.39
N ILE A 108 9.83 -1.20 -7.64
CA ILE A 108 10.06 -0.74 -6.27
C ILE A 108 11.43 -0.10 -6.20
N LEU A 109 11.44 1.18 -5.82
CA LEU A 109 12.66 1.95 -5.64
C LEU A 109 12.81 2.23 -4.16
N GLY A 110 14.02 2.05 -3.64
CA GLY A 110 14.31 2.30 -2.24
C GLY A 110 15.79 2.50 -2.02
N GLN A 111 16.17 2.60 -0.76
CA GLN A 111 17.57 2.77 -0.36
C GLN A 111 17.99 1.59 0.52
N ASP A 112 19.20 1.06 0.29
CA ASP A 112 19.74 0.02 1.14
C ASP A 112 20.28 0.60 2.45
N ILE A 113 20.88 -0.25 3.28
CA ILE A 113 21.43 0.16 4.58
C ILE A 113 22.58 1.17 4.45
N TYR A 114 23.19 1.28 3.26
CA TYR A 114 24.25 2.22 2.97
C TYR A 114 23.72 3.49 2.30
N GLN A 115 22.41 3.69 2.29
CA GLN A 115 21.70 4.81 1.66
C GLN A 115 21.91 4.89 0.14
N LYS A 116 22.24 3.76 -0.48
CA LYS A 116 22.34 3.68 -1.93
C LYS A 116 20.99 3.28 -2.52
N ASN A 117 20.65 3.89 -3.66
CA ASN A 117 19.41 3.57 -4.34
C ASN A 117 19.43 2.14 -4.85
N LYS A 118 18.34 1.42 -4.61
CA LYS A 118 18.12 0.08 -5.12
C LYS A 118 16.82 0.04 -5.89
N PHE A 119 16.77 -0.85 -6.85
CA PHE A 119 15.67 -0.97 -7.78
C PHE A 119 15.30 -2.45 -7.92
N THR A 120 14.02 -2.76 -7.76
CA THR A 120 13.53 -4.12 -7.85
C THR A 120 12.24 -4.15 -8.64
N VAL A 121 12.09 -5.17 -9.46
CA VAL A 121 10.84 -5.43 -10.18
C VAL A 121 10.10 -6.56 -9.49
N TYR A 122 8.84 -6.32 -9.16
CA TYR A 122 7.96 -7.33 -8.60
C TYR A 122 6.80 -7.57 -9.53
N ASN A 123 6.57 -8.81 -9.92
CA ASN A 123 5.41 -9.17 -10.72
C ASN A 123 4.53 -10.11 -9.90
N PRO A 124 3.30 -9.70 -9.55
CA PRO A 124 2.41 -10.54 -8.72
C PRO A 124 2.11 -11.90 -9.32
N ILE A 125 2.23 -12.06 -10.64
CA ILE A 125 1.99 -13.35 -11.30
C ILE A 125 3.02 -14.39 -10.86
N TRP A 126 4.24 -13.95 -10.53
CA TRP A 126 5.31 -14.86 -10.13
C TRP A 126 5.18 -15.32 -8.68
N ASP A 127 4.40 -14.62 -7.89
CA ASP A 127 4.26 -14.85 -6.46
C ASP A 127 2.87 -15.40 -6.16
N ASN A 128 2.69 -16.65 -6.45
CA ASN A 128 1.43 -17.36 -6.21
C ASN A 128 1.50 -18.21 -4.95
#